data_ee68471092b795eb07cd8d23e57a7dae
#
_entry.id   ee68471092b795eb07cd8d23e57a7dae
#
_cell.length_a   1.000
_cell.length_b   1.000
_cell.length_c   1.000
_cell.angle_alpha   90.00
_cell.angle_beta   90.00
_cell.angle_gamma   90.00
#
_symmetry.space_group_name_H-M   'P 1'
#
loop_
_entity.id
_entity.type
_entity.pdbx_description
1 polymer ?
#
loop_
_entity_poly.entity_id
_entity_poly.type
_entity_poly.pdbx_seq_one_letter_code
_entity_poly.pdbx_strand_id
1 'polypeptide(L)'
;LAAQSLVKKSYLDPVYTIETNSIGTLNILESLKNLKKKCNVVLITSDKSYKNLELKRGYKENDILGGVDPYSASKACAELIIRSQINSYFKKESKIKIGIARAGNVIGGGDWSEDRLVPDCIRSWSTNKKVHLRNPQATRPWQHVFEAIGAYLVFAINLNHNKKFHGEVFNFGPNTNKN
;
A
#
# COMPACT_ATOMS: atom_id res chain seq x y z
N LEU A 1 6.88 2.51 5.08
CA LEU A 1 6.33 3.61 4.25
C LEU A 1 7.31 4.16 3.19
N ALA A 2 8.58 3.73 3.18
CA ALA A 2 9.61 4.18 2.25
C ALA A 2 9.52 3.47 0.90
N ALA A 3 8.59 3.91 0.04
CA ALA A 3 8.38 3.33 -1.27
C ALA A 3 8.43 4.39 -2.37
N GLN A 4 8.81 3.99 -3.59
CA GLN A 4 8.55 4.78 -4.79
C GLN A 4 7.05 4.68 -5.08
N SER A 5 6.30 5.79 -5.00
CA SER A 5 4.83 5.80 -4.99
C SER A 5 4.19 6.40 -6.26
N LEU A 6 5.00 6.88 -7.20
CA LEU A 6 4.53 7.58 -8.39
C LEU A 6 4.43 6.62 -9.59
N VAL A 7 3.21 6.40 -10.09
CA VAL A 7 2.97 5.51 -11.23
C VAL A 7 3.72 5.99 -12.48
N LYS A 8 3.69 7.28 -12.79
CA LYS A 8 4.42 7.83 -13.97
C LYS A 8 5.93 7.57 -13.86
N LYS A 9 6.53 7.77 -12.68
CA LYS A 9 7.95 7.50 -12.45
C LYS A 9 8.27 6.02 -12.66
N SER A 10 7.36 5.11 -12.34
CA SER A 10 7.58 3.68 -12.56
C SER A 10 7.68 3.28 -14.03
N TYR A 11 7.04 4.02 -14.93
CA TYR A 11 7.22 3.82 -16.37
C TYR A 11 8.56 4.38 -16.88
N LEU A 12 9.04 5.47 -16.28
CA LEU A 12 10.32 6.08 -16.65
C LEU A 12 11.53 5.28 -16.12
N ASP A 13 11.36 4.72 -14.92
CA ASP A 13 12.40 3.93 -14.26
C ASP A 13 11.78 2.74 -13.52
N PRO A 14 11.46 1.66 -14.27
CA PRO A 14 10.87 0.45 -13.70
C PRO A 14 11.85 -0.31 -12.81
N VAL A 15 13.14 -0.29 -13.10
CA VAL A 15 14.18 -0.97 -12.31
C VAL A 15 14.24 -0.38 -10.91
N TYR A 16 14.43 0.93 -10.80
CA TYR A 16 14.42 1.63 -9.52
C TYR A 16 13.13 1.38 -8.72
N THR A 17 11.99 1.34 -9.41
CA THR A 17 10.70 1.09 -8.76
C THR A 17 10.61 -0.31 -8.16
N ILE A 18 11.07 -1.33 -8.88
CA ILE A 18 11.09 -2.72 -8.40
C ILE A 18 12.12 -2.90 -7.30
N GLU A 19 13.33 -2.37 -7.47
CA GLU A 19 14.38 -2.42 -6.45
C GLU A 19 13.91 -1.78 -5.15
N THR A 20 13.33 -0.58 -5.21
CA THR A 20 12.86 0.13 -4.03
C THR A 20 11.70 -0.59 -3.36
N ASN A 21 10.68 -0.98 -4.12
CA ASN A 21 9.42 -1.47 -3.55
C ASN A 21 9.47 -2.97 -3.21
N SER A 22 10.09 -3.77 -4.06
CA SER A 22 10.11 -5.23 -3.88
C SER A 22 11.39 -5.70 -3.18
N ILE A 23 12.56 -5.36 -3.71
CA ILE A 23 13.83 -5.77 -3.12
C ILE A 23 14.07 -5.03 -1.80
N GLY A 24 13.75 -3.74 -1.72
CA GLY A 24 13.80 -2.99 -0.46
C GLY A 24 12.94 -3.62 0.64
N THR A 25 11.75 -4.11 0.29
CA THR A 25 10.90 -4.87 1.24
C THR A 25 11.58 -6.18 1.68
N LEU A 26 12.18 -6.92 0.76
CA LEU A 26 12.95 -8.13 1.08
C LEU A 26 14.10 -7.81 2.04
N ASN A 27 14.86 -6.76 1.76
CA ASN A 27 16.01 -6.37 2.60
C ASN A 27 15.61 -6.04 4.04
N ILE A 28 14.46 -5.36 4.22
CA ILE A 28 13.90 -5.12 5.55
C ILE A 28 13.56 -6.45 6.23
N LEU A 29 12.88 -7.37 5.55
CA LEU A 29 12.52 -8.66 6.10
C LEU A 29 13.74 -9.51 6.45
N GLU A 30 14.78 -9.51 5.63
CA GLU A 30 16.04 -10.18 5.94
C GLU A 30 16.70 -9.61 7.21
N SER A 31 16.70 -8.29 7.35
CA SER A 31 17.23 -7.62 8.55
C SER A 31 16.47 -8.03 9.83
N LEU A 32 15.17 -8.24 9.71
CA LEU A 32 14.32 -8.63 10.84
C LEU A 32 14.59 -10.06 11.35
N LYS A 33 15.11 -10.97 10.51
CA LYS A 33 15.41 -12.35 10.92
C LYS A 33 16.38 -12.42 12.08
N ASN A 34 17.31 -11.48 12.15
CA ASN A 34 18.35 -11.42 13.17
C ASN A 34 17.95 -10.61 14.41
N LEU A 35 16.74 -10.01 14.41
CA LEU A 35 16.28 -9.17 15.50
C LEU A 35 15.85 -10.02 16.71
N LYS A 36 16.57 -9.90 17.82
CA LYS A 36 16.28 -10.64 19.05
C LYS A 36 15.15 -10.04 19.91
N LYS A 37 14.80 -8.78 19.68
CA LYS A 37 13.75 -8.07 20.41
C LYS A 37 12.37 -8.33 19.82
N LYS A 38 11.32 -8.22 20.63
CA LYS A 38 9.94 -8.20 20.13
C LYS A 38 9.72 -6.98 19.23
N CYS A 39 9.10 -7.22 18.08
CA CYS A 39 8.80 -6.14 17.15
C CYS A 39 7.49 -6.45 16.38
N ASN A 40 6.61 -5.46 16.28
CA ASN A 40 5.45 -5.50 15.42
C ASN A 40 5.74 -4.71 14.15
N VAL A 41 5.51 -5.31 13.00
CA VAL A 41 5.84 -4.75 11.70
C VAL A 41 4.57 -4.68 10.85
N VAL A 42 4.20 -3.50 10.43
CA VAL A 42 3.12 -3.29 9.46
C VAL A 42 3.74 -2.89 8.13
N LEU A 43 3.64 -3.77 7.14
CA LEU A 43 4.16 -3.54 5.81
C LEU A 43 3.06 -2.97 4.92
N ILE A 44 3.31 -1.78 4.39
CA ILE A 44 2.31 -1.03 3.62
C ILE A 44 2.49 -1.36 2.14
N THR A 45 1.48 -2.03 1.58
CA THR A 45 1.35 -2.26 0.16
C THR A 45 0.34 -1.28 -0.45
N SER A 46 -0.56 -1.70 -1.30
CA SER A 46 -1.51 -0.82 -1.96
C SER A 46 -2.71 -1.61 -2.46
N ASP A 47 -3.86 -0.97 -2.61
CA ASP A 47 -5.00 -1.48 -3.38
C ASP A 47 -4.63 -1.80 -4.84
N LYS A 48 -3.59 -1.15 -5.38
CA LYS A 48 -3.07 -1.43 -6.73
C LYS A 48 -2.29 -2.73 -6.84
N SER A 49 -2.05 -3.45 -5.73
CA SER A 49 -1.50 -4.80 -5.76
C SER A 49 -2.48 -5.85 -6.29
N TYR A 50 -3.77 -5.54 -6.38
CA TYR A 50 -4.76 -6.42 -6.99
C TYR A 50 -4.66 -6.43 -8.52
N LYS A 51 -4.94 -7.59 -9.11
CA LYS A 51 -5.22 -7.67 -10.54
C LYS A 51 -6.52 -6.89 -10.82
N ASN A 52 -6.44 -5.87 -11.65
CA ASN A 52 -7.62 -5.09 -12.01
C ASN A 52 -8.56 -5.92 -12.92
N LEU A 53 -9.68 -6.34 -12.36
CA LEU A 53 -10.72 -7.10 -13.05
C LEU A 53 -12.00 -6.27 -13.25
N GLU A 54 -11.95 -4.97 -12.98
CA GLU A 54 -13.08 -4.03 -13.08
C GLU A 54 -14.37 -4.55 -12.42
N LEU A 55 -14.21 -5.14 -11.23
CA LEU A 55 -15.32 -5.72 -10.49
C LEU A 55 -16.31 -4.64 -10.07
N LYS A 56 -17.62 -4.97 -10.10
CA LYS A 56 -18.69 -4.09 -9.60
C LYS A 56 -18.69 -3.93 -8.06
N ARG A 57 -17.88 -4.68 -7.35
CA ARG A 57 -17.66 -4.61 -5.90
C ARG A 57 -16.25 -4.15 -5.57
N GLY A 58 -16.03 -3.71 -4.34
CA GLY A 58 -14.69 -3.49 -3.81
C GLY A 58 -13.86 -4.79 -3.76
N TYR A 59 -12.54 -4.66 -3.87
CA TYR A 59 -11.62 -5.80 -3.73
C TYR A 59 -11.56 -6.27 -2.28
N LYS A 60 -11.50 -7.58 -2.10
CA LYS A 60 -11.32 -8.26 -0.82
C LYS A 60 -9.89 -8.78 -0.68
N GLU A 61 -9.45 -9.03 0.53
CA GLU A 61 -8.08 -9.43 0.84
C GLU A 61 -7.64 -10.72 0.13
N ASN A 62 -8.58 -11.60 -0.18
CA ASN A 62 -8.34 -12.87 -0.89
C ASN A 62 -8.42 -12.76 -2.42
N ASP A 63 -8.70 -11.59 -2.97
CA ASP A 63 -8.72 -11.41 -4.42
C ASP A 63 -7.30 -11.50 -5.00
N ILE A 64 -7.23 -11.87 -6.28
CA ILE A 64 -5.98 -12.17 -6.97
C ILE A 64 -5.08 -10.93 -7.03
N LEU A 65 -3.81 -11.14 -6.67
CA LEU A 65 -2.77 -10.14 -6.85
C LEU A 65 -2.31 -10.07 -8.30
N GLY A 66 -1.85 -8.87 -8.71
CA GLY A 66 -1.27 -8.65 -10.02
C GLY A 66 -1.26 -7.17 -10.35
N GLY A 67 -0.39 -6.75 -11.25
CA GLY A 67 -0.28 -5.35 -11.62
C GLY A 67 0.02 -5.22 -13.11
N VAL A 68 -0.67 -4.31 -13.79
CA VAL A 68 -0.49 -4.07 -15.24
C VAL A 68 0.65 -3.08 -15.47
N ASP A 69 0.84 -2.13 -14.57
CA ASP A 69 1.93 -1.16 -14.64
C ASP A 69 3.08 -1.52 -13.68
N PRO A 70 4.30 -0.99 -13.90
CA PRO A 70 5.47 -1.37 -13.09
C PRO A 70 5.32 -1.04 -11.60
N TYR A 71 4.58 0.03 -11.24
CA TYR A 71 4.30 0.35 -9.85
C TYR A 71 3.39 -0.71 -9.21
N SER A 72 2.27 -1.02 -9.84
CA SER A 72 1.31 -2.02 -9.37
C SER A 72 1.96 -3.40 -9.27
N ALA A 73 2.76 -3.78 -10.28
CA ALA A 73 3.54 -5.01 -10.28
C ALA A 73 4.53 -5.05 -9.11
N SER A 74 5.26 -3.96 -8.84
CA SER A 74 6.21 -3.88 -7.72
C SER A 74 5.52 -4.06 -6.35
N LYS A 75 4.31 -3.54 -6.19
CA LYS A 75 3.53 -3.70 -4.95
C LYS A 75 2.97 -5.11 -4.78
N ALA A 76 2.51 -5.73 -5.86
CA ALA A 76 2.08 -7.12 -5.85
C ALA A 76 3.26 -8.06 -5.56
N CYS A 77 4.42 -7.83 -6.18
CA CYS A 77 5.64 -8.58 -5.94
C CYS A 77 6.11 -8.44 -4.49
N ALA A 78 6.13 -7.23 -3.93
CA ALA A 78 6.45 -7.00 -2.52
C ALA A 78 5.55 -7.84 -1.60
N GLU A 79 4.26 -7.91 -1.88
CA GLU A 79 3.34 -8.69 -1.06
C GLU A 79 3.57 -10.21 -1.17
N LEU A 80 3.87 -10.72 -2.35
CA LEU A 80 4.25 -12.12 -2.53
C LEU A 80 5.54 -12.46 -1.76
N ILE A 81 6.52 -11.55 -1.79
CA ILE A 81 7.76 -11.66 -1.01
C ILE A 81 7.42 -11.70 0.50
N ILE A 82 6.60 -10.78 0.99
CA ILE A 82 6.21 -10.72 2.40
C ILE A 82 5.56 -12.04 2.83
N ARG A 83 4.59 -12.54 2.07
CA ARG A 83 3.90 -13.81 2.37
C ARG A 83 4.86 -15.00 2.38
N SER A 84 5.76 -15.08 1.41
CA SER A 84 6.81 -16.11 1.35
C SER A 84 7.71 -16.06 2.58
N GLN A 85 8.18 -14.86 2.95
CA GLN A 85 9.06 -14.68 4.11
C GLN A 85 8.36 -15.01 5.44
N ILE A 86 7.09 -14.62 5.61
CA ILE A 86 6.31 -14.97 6.79
C ILE A 86 6.20 -16.49 6.92
N ASN A 87 5.79 -17.16 5.85
CA ASN A 87 5.59 -18.61 5.87
C ASN A 87 6.89 -19.39 6.11
N SER A 88 8.02 -18.89 5.60
CA SER A 88 9.31 -19.59 5.67
C SER A 88 10.08 -19.29 6.95
N TYR A 89 10.04 -18.06 7.45
CA TYR A 89 10.98 -17.62 8.50
C TYR A 89 10.31 -17.00 9.73
N PHE A 90 9.10 -16.43 9.60
CA PHE A 90 8.43 -15.75 10.71
C PHE A 90 7.21 -16.56 11.15
N LYS A 91 7.41 -17.66 11.88
CA LYS A 91 6.32 -18.50 12.40
C LYS A 91 5.50 -17.76 13.47
N LYS A 92 4.30 -18.28 13.78
CA LYS A 92 3.38 -17.68 14.79
C LYS A 92 4.01 -17.45 16.17
N GLU A 93 5.01 -18.22 16.54
CA GLU A 93 5.73 -18.10 17.80
C GLU A 93 6.88 -17.09 17.76
N SER A 94 7.21 -16.57 16.58
CA SER A 94 8.27 -15.56 16.40
C SER A 94 8.03 -14.35 17.29
N LYS A 95 9.12 -13.76 17.78
CA LYS A 95 9.10 -12.46 18.46
C LYS A 95 8.73 -11.32 17.51
N ILE A 96 8.89 -11.52 16.21
CA ILE A 96 8.53 -10.58 15.16
C ILE A 96 7.13 -10.91 14.67
N LYS A 97 6.21 -9.97 14.81
CA LYS A 97 4.84 -10.06 14.28
C LYS A 97 4.72 -9.16 13.07
N ILE A 98 4.24 -9.71 11.97
CA ILE A 98 4.16 -9.00 10.69
C ILE A 98 2.71 -9.01 10.22
N GLY A 99 2.22 -7.87 9.80
CA GLY A 99 0.94 -7.71 9.13
C GLY A 99 1.07 -6.87 7.87
N ILE A 100 0.16 -7.04 6.94
CA ILE A 100 0.15 -6.35 5.64
C ILE A 100 -1.04 -5.41 5.60
N ALA A 101 -0.81 -4.14 5.25
CA ALA A 101 -1.84 -3.13 5.11
C ALA A 101 -1.90 -2.64 3.67
N ARG A 102 -3.06 -2.78 3.03
CA ARG A 102 -3.36 -2.21 1.73
C ARG A 102 -4.21 -0.97 1.92
N ALA A 103 -3.74 0.16 1.46
CA ALA A 103 -4.54 1.38 1.42
C ALA A 103 -4.78 1.81 -0.02
N GLY A 104 -5.94 2.42 -0.24
CA GLY A 104 -6.30 3.08 -1.48
C GLY A 104 -5.70 4.48 -1.58
N ASN A 105 -6.43 5.38 -2.21
CA ASN A 105 -5.99 6.76 -2.37
C ASN A 105 -6.05 7.50 -1.03
N VAL A 106 -4.92 8.07 -0.64
CA VAL A 106 -4.78 8.86 0.58
C VAL A 106 -4.56 10.32 0.21
N ILE A 107 -5.27 11.22 0.88
CA ILE A 107 -5.16 12.68 0.73
C ILE A 107 -4.72 13.31 2.04
N GLY A 108 -3.83 14.29 1.96
CA GLY A 108 -3.35 15.07 3.11
C GLY A 108 -2.53 16.27 2.66
N GLY A 109 -2.19 17.13 3.58
CA GLY A 109 -1.34 18.29 3.30
C GLY A 109 0.09 17.90 2.95
N GLY A 110 0.78 18.77 2.18
CA GLY A 110 2.21 18.65 1.87
C GLY A 110 2.55 17.75 0.66
N ASP A 111 1.59 17.04 0.06
CA ASP A 111 1.84 16.30 -1.19
C ASP A 111 1.66 17.24 -2.40
N TRP A 112 2.78 17.59 -3.03
CA TRP A 112 2.83 18.39 -4.24
C TRP A 112 3.41 17.61 -5.43
N SER A 113 3.40 16.29 -5.35
CA SER A 113 3.89 15.43 -6.44
C SER A 113 3.11 15.65 -7.73
N GLU A 114 3.81 15.61 -8.85
CA GLU A 114 3.20 15.68 -10.18
C GLU A 114 2.34 14.43 -10.47
N ASP A 115 1.39 14.60 -11.40
CA ASP A 115 0.47 13.53 -11.83
C ASP A 115 -0.42 12.96 -10.71
N ARG A 116 -0.57 13.70 -9.62
CA ARG A 116 -1.54 13.41 -8.58
C ARG A 116 -2.77 14.33 -8.72
N LEU A 117 -3.94 13.71 -8.71
CA LEU A 117 -5.20 14.40 -9.00
C LEU A 117 -5.40 15.69 -8.18
N VAL A 118 -5.29 15.60 -6.85
CA VAL A 118 -5.57 16.75 -5.97
C VAL A 118 -4.53 17.86 -6.14
N PRO A 119 -3.21 17.62 -6.10
CA PRO A 119 -2.20 18.64 -6.39
C PRO A 119 -2.36 19.27 -7.78
N ASP A 120 -2.68 18.47 -8.81
CA ASP A 120 -2.85 18.97 -10.17
C ASP A 120 -4.10 19.86 -10.28
N CYS A 121 -5.19 19.52 -9.61
CA CYS A 121 -6.38 20.39 -9.50
C CYS A 121 -6.01 21.73 -8.84
N ILE A 122 -5.34 21.69 -7.69
CA ILE A 122 -4.97 22.92 -6.96
C ILE A 122 -4.04 23.81 -7.80
N ARG A 123 -3.02 23.23 -8.46
CA ARG A 123 -2.14 23.98 -9.36
C ARG A 123 -2.89 24.63 -10.50
N SER A 124 -3.83 23.92 -11.12
CA SER A 124 -4.63 24.47 -12.22
C SER A 124 -5.51 25.62 -11.73
N TRP A 125 -6.21 25.45 -10.63
CA TRP A 125 -7.10 26.48 -10.08
C TRP A 125 -6.32 27.71 -9.57
N SER A 126 -5.17 27.53 -8.93
CA SER A 126 -4.34 28.66 -8.46
C SER A 126 -3.80 29.54 -9.61
N THR A 127 -3.78 29.00 -10.83
CA THR A 127 -3.36 29.73 -12.05
C THR A 127 -4.53 30.03 -13.00
N ASN A 128 -5.78 29.95 -12.51
CA ASN A 128 -7.00 30.15 -13.30
C ASN A 128 -7.06 29.27 -14.57
N LYS A 129 -6.46 28.10 -14.54
CA LYS A 129 -6.49 27.14 -15.67
C LYS A 129 -7.58 26.09 -15.45
N LYS A 130 -8.09 25.56 -16.55
CA LYS A 130 -9.00 24.40 -16.53
C LYS A 130 -8.25 23.16 -16.10
N VAL A 131 -8.89 22.36 -15.24
CA VAL A 131 -8.37 21.03 -14.87
C VAL A 131 -8.66 20.05 -16.00
N HIS A 132 -7.65 19.31 -16.43
CA HIS A 132 -7.80 18.23 -17.39
C HIS A 132 -7.81 16.88 -16.66
N LEU A 133 -8.96 16.21 -16.66
CA LEU A 133 -9.11 14.89 -16.06
C LEU A 133 -8.93 13.81 -17.13
N ARG A 134 -7.94 12.94 -16.97
CA ARG A 134 -7.64 11.83 -17.90
C ARG A 134 -8.74 10.78 -17.95
N ASN A 135 -9.35 10.48 -16.80
CA ASN A 135 -10.45 9.51 -16.69
C ASN A 135 -11.48 9.99 -15.65
N PRO A 136 -12.44 10.82 -16.04
CA PRO A 136 -13.41 11.42 -15.11
C PRO A 136 -14.41 10.40 -14.54
N GLN A 137 -14.57 9.24 -15.18
CA GLN A 137 -15.46 8.17 -14.69
C GLN A 137 -14.79 7.22 -13.68
N ALA A 138 -13.48 7.35 -13.46
CA ALA A 138 -12.78 6.48 -12.53
C ALA A 138 -13.13 6.80 -11.08
N THR A 139 -13.58 5.80 -10.35
CA THR A 139 -13.81 5.89 -8.90
C THR A 139 -12.54 5.54 -8.12
N ARG A 140 -12.38 6.10 -6.92
CA ARG A 140 -11.24 5.83 -6.05
C ARG A 140 -11.69 5.85 -4.59
N PRO A 141 -11.15 4.96 -3.74
CA PRO A 141 -11.45 4.91 -2.31
C PRO A 141 -10.63 5.97 -1.56
N TRP A 142 -11.05 7.24 -1.68
CA TRP A 142 -10.35 8.34 -1.01
C TRP A 142 -10.54 8.31 0.50
N GLN A 143 -9.45 8.50 1.23
CA GLN A 143 -9.44 8.66 2.69
C GLN A 143 -8.42 9.71 3.11
N HIS A 144 -8.64 10.32 4.27
CA HIS A 144 -7.68 11.25 4.83
C HIS A 144 -6.45 10.51 5.37
N VAL A 145 -5.27 11.14 5.29
CA VAL A 145 -4.01 10.52 5.72
C VAL A 145 -4.03 10.09 7.18
N PHE A 146 -4.69 10.82 8.06
CA PHE A 146 -4.80 10.44 9.48
C PHE A 146 -5.66 9.20 9.71
N GLU A 147 -6.65 8.93 8.87
CA GLU A 147 -7.42 7.68 8.94
C GLU A 147 -6.53 6.49 8.59
N ALA A 148 -5.77 6.58 7.50
CA ALA A 148 -4.84 5.52 7.11
C ALA A 148 -3.76 5.28 8.18
N ILE A 149 -3.10 6.34 8.66
CA ILE A 149 -2.05 6.23 9.68
C ILE A 149 -2.63 5.71 10.99
N GLY A 150 -3.77 6.22 11.44
CA GLY A 150 -4.46 5.74 12.63
C GLY A 150 -4.77 4.25 12.55
N ALA A 151 -5.30 3.79 11.40
CA ALA A 151 -5.58 2.38 11.15
C ALA A 151 -4.30 1.52 11.20
N TYR A 152 -3.17 1.99 10.65
CA TYR A 152 -1.89 1.27 10.74
C TYR A 152 -1.38 1.15 12.17
N LEU A 153 -1.52 2.20 12.98
CA LEU A 153 -1.15 2.17 14.42
C LEU A 153 -2.02 1.20 15.20
N VAL A 154 -3.33 1.24 14.99
CA VAL A 154 -4.28 0.29 15.61
C VAL A 154 -3.95 -1.14 15.20
N PHE A 155 -3.62 -1.37 13.93
CA PHE A 155 -3.20 -2.70 13.45
C PHE A 155 -1.89 -3.14 14.13
N ALA A 156 -0.89 -2.28 14.24
CA ALA A 156 0.37 -2.58 14.93
C ALA A 156 0.15 -2.94 16.41
N ILE A 157 -0.77 -2.26 17.11
CA ILE A 157 -1.15 -2.57 18.49
C ILE A 157 -1.82 -3.95 18.55
N ASN A 158 -2.75 -4.22 17.64
CA ASN A 158 -3.44 -5.51 17.59
C ASN A 158 -2.51 -6.68 17.26
N LEU A 159 -1.49 -6.48 16.44
CA LEU A 159 -0.43 -7.48 16.19
C LEU A 159 0.27 -7.91 17.49
N ASN A 160 0.41 -7.00 18.46
CA ASN A 160 1.02 -7.33 19.76
C ASN A 160 0.10 -8.18 20.63
N HIS A 161 -1.20 -7.92 20.61
CA HIS A 161 -2.16 -8.53 21.53
C HIS A 161 -2.83 -9.79 20.97
N ASN A 162 -2.85 -9.97 19.67
CA ASN A 162 -3.57 -11.08 19.04
C ASN A 162 -2.73 -11.77 17.97
N LYS A 163 -2.28 -12.98 18.28
CA LYS A 163 -1.47 -13.82 17.37
C LYS A 163 -2.19 -14.15 16.05
N LYS A 164 -3.52 -14.04 15.99
CA LYS A 164 -4.29 -14.28 14.75
C LYS A 164 -4.01 -13.26 13.66
N PHE A 165 -3.59 -12.05 14.02
CA PHE A 165 -3.26 -11.01 13.04
C PHE A 165 -1.89 -11.18 12.38
N HIS A 166 -1.04 -12.06 12.92
CA HIS A 166 0.26 -12.33 12.32
C HIS A 166 0.08 -13.04 10.97
N GLY A 167 0.63 -12.46 9.93
CA GLY A 167 0.52 -12.94 8.54
C GLY A 167 -0.73 -12.47 7.80
N GLU A 168 -1.65 -11.80 8.51
CA GLU A 168 -2.89 -11.32 7.89
C GLU A 168 -2.69 -10.05 7.08
N VAL A 169 -3.58 -9.88 6.12
CA VAL A 169 -3.67 -8.72 5.23
C VAL A 169 -4.99 -8.02 5.48
N PHE A 170 -4.98 -6.70 5.52
CA PHE A 170 -6.19 -5.90 5.63
C PHE A 170 -6.22 -4.77 4.62
N ASN A 171 -7.39 -4.56 4.04
CA ASN A 171 -7.72 -3.37 3.25
C ASN A 171 -8.13 -2.24 4.19
N PHE A 172 -7.53 -1.08 4.02
CA PHE A 172 -7.88 0.15 4.72
C PHE A 172 -8.41 1.17 3.73
N GLY A 173 -9.65 1.57 3.92
CA GLY A 173 -10.34 2.50 3.04
C GLY A 173 -11.62 3.03 3.67
N PRO A 174 -12.32 3.96 3.00
CA PRO A 174 -13.57 4.50 3.50
C PRO A 174 -14.64 3.41 3.61
N ASN A 175 -15.55 3.60 4.57
CA ASN A 175 -16.71 2.73 4.68
C ASN A 175 -17.68 2.97 3.51
N THR A 176 -17.81 1.99 2.62
CA THR A 176 -18.68 2.08 1.44
C THR A 176 -20.16 1.92 1.73
N ASN A 177 -20.56 1.59 2.98
CA ASN A 177 -21.96 1.41 3.39
C ASN A 177 -22.64 2.73 3.80
N LYS A 178 -22.02 3.88 3.57
CA LYS A 178 -22.59 5.21 3.82
C LYS A 178 -22.73 5.95 2.49
N ASN A 179 -23.67 5.52 1.66
CA ASN A 179 -24.28 6.32 0.61
C ASN A 179 -25.76 6.38 0.87
#